data_93893512bb0bad779ce8e88b80e2a92b
#
_entry.id   93893512bb0bad779ce8e88b80e2a92b
#
_cell.length_a   1.000
_cell.length_b   1.000
_cell.length_c   1.000
_cell.angle_alpha   90.00
_cell.angle_beta   90.00
_cell.angle_gamma   90.00
#
_symmetry.space_group_name_H-M   'P 1'
#
loop_
_entity.id
_entity.type
_entity.pdbx_description
1 polymer ?
#
loop_
_entity_poly.entity_id
_entity_poly.type
_entity_poly.pdbx_seq_one_letter_code
_entity_poly.pdbx_strand_id
1 'polypeptide(L)'
;MENIYMSRGASKVVNVCAKIQPGEQVLIVTELSRMSIAQALATEVYRVGAEPAICIMEPRKQDSEEPPKEIAAAMKASDAFLSVVGKSITHTHAVKEAIAAGSRGLVLTHFTEEMMMHGGIEGDFEQAKRVCTAMAEGMAGAEKIVLTSPGGTHLEYSAKGRRGNKLYCMVEPGQFSTLPTVEANVSPLEGTANGVIVADGKTLMKDGVPQV
;
A
#
# COMPACT_ATOMS: atom_id res chain seq x y z
N MET A 1 20.73 5.24 17.42
CA MET A 1 21.56 4.58 16.38
C MET A 1 20.72 3.90 15.30
N GLU A 2 19.56 3.37 15.60
CA GLU A 2 18.66 2.68 14.66
C GLU A 2 18.19 3.55 13.48
N ASN A 3 17.99 4.86 13.69
CA ASN A 3 17.59 5.77 12.60
C ASN A 3 18.58 5.82 11.41
N ILE A 4 19.87 5.56 11.65
CA ILE A 4 20.87 5.56 10.59
C ILE A 4 20.64 4.37 9.65
N TYR A 5 20.32 3.20 10.18
CA TYR A 5 20.11 2.01 9.38
C TYR A 5 18.83 2.08 8.56
N MET A 6 17.80 2.78 9.05
CA MET A 6 16.54 3.02 8.34
C MET A 6 16.65 4.07 7.22
N SER A 7 17.74 4.85 7.16
CA SER A 7 17.86 5.99 6.23
C SER A 7 17.69 5.61 4.77
N ARG A 8 18.20 4.44 4.34
CA ARG A 8 18.06 3.97 2.96
C ARG A 8 16.61 3.66 2.61
N GLY A 9 15.88 2.98 3.50
CA GLY A 9 14.46 2.71 3.31
C GLY A 9 13.63 3.98 3.35
N ALA A 10 13.87 4.87 4.32
CA ALA A 10 13.19 6.16 4.39
C ALA A 10 13.41 6.99 3.11
N SER A 11 14.64 7.03 2.61
CA SER A 11 14.96 7.69 1.34
C SER A 11 14.19 7.09 0.17
N LYS A 12 14.06 5.77 0.13
CA LYS A 12 13.30 5.09 -0.92
C LYS A 12 11.80 5.37 -0.82
N VAL A 13 11.23 5.35 0.38
CA VAL A 13 9.82 5.72 0.61
C VAL A 13 9.55 7.15 0.14
N VAL A 14 10.37 8.09 0.55
CA VAL A 14 10.15 9.53 0.30
C VAL A 14 10.42 9.89 -1.17
N ASN A 15 11.58 9.47 -1.71
CA ASN A 15 12.02 9.94 -3.04
C ASN A 15 11.47 9.09 -4.19
N VAL A 16 11.32 7.76 -3.99
CA VAL A 16 10.91 6.85 -5.07
C VAL A 16 9.43 6.53 -4.98
N CYS A 17 8.96 6.15 -3.79
CA CYS A 17 7.57 5.68 -3.63
C CYS A 17 6.57 6.85 -3.58
N ALA A 18 6.80 7.80 -2.68
CA ALA A 18 5.93 8.97 -2.51
C ALA A 18 6.27 10.13 -3.43
N LYS A 19 7.49 10.15 -4.00
CA LYS A 19 8.00 11.20 -4.90
C LYS A 19 7.83 12.61 -4.32
N ILE A 20 8.17 12.77 -3.04
CA ILE A 20 8.03 14.03 -2.33
C ILE A 20 8.91 15.10 -2.98
N GLN A 21 8.33 16.28 -3.19
CA GLN A 21 9.00 17.41 -3.82
C GLN A 21 9.30 18.51 -2.78
N PRO A 22 10.32 19.34 -3.03
CA PRO A 22 10.59 20.52 -2.19
C PRO A 22 9.36 21.42 -2.07
N GLY A 23 9.08 21.88 -0.85
CA GLY A 23 7.97 22.78 -0.53
C GLY A 23 6.63 22.10 -0.26
N GLU A 24 6.52 20.79 -0.46
CA GLU A 24 5.30 20.06 -0.13
C GLU A 24 5.10 19.90 1.38
N GLN A 25 3.83 19.87 1.79
CA GLN A 25 3.41 19.55 3.16
C GLN A 25 3.08 18.07 3.28
N VAL A 26 3.85 17.36 4.08
CA VAL A 26 3.76 15.88 4.19
C VAL A 26 3.32 15.48 5.59
N LEU A 27 2.15 14.87 5.67
CA LEU A 27 1.65 14.31 6.92
C LEU A 27 2.19 12.91 7.15
N ILE A 28 2.74 12.64 8.32
CA ILE A 28 3.10 11.29 8.77
C ILE A 28 2.14 10.90 9.88
N VAL A 29 1.27 9.92 9.61
CA VAL A 29 0.33 9.36 10.58
C VAL A 29 0.96 8.14 11.22
N THR A 30 1.02 8.09 12.55
CA THR A 30 1.69 6.99 13.25
C THR A 30 1.06 6.67 14.60
N GLU A 31 1.58 5.65 15.24
CA GLU A 31 1.31 5.20 16.61
C GLU A 31 2.58 5.32 17.44
N LEU A 32 2.49 5.46 18.77
CA LEU A 32 3.66 5.59 19.63
C LEU A 32 4.69 4.47 19.44
N SER A 33 4.21 3.24 19.23
CA SER A 33 5.06 2.06 19.00
C SER A 33 5.87 2.09 17.70
N ARG A 34 5.59 3.04 16.80
CA ARG A 34 6.21 3.15 15.46
C ARG A 34 6.87 4.51 15.23
N MET A 35 7.07 5.25 16.31
CA MET A 35 7.60 6.62 16.26
C MET A 35 9.00 6.69 15.63
N SER A 36 9.86 5.70 15.84
CA SER A 36 11.19 5.66 15.25
C SER A 36 11.15 5.68 13.72
N ILE A 37 10.22 4.92 13.12
CA ILE A 37 10.01 4.90 11.66
C ILE A 37 9.47 6.25 11.19
N ALA A 38 8.49 6.82 11.90
CA ALA A 38 7.93 8.13 11.58
C ALA A 38 9.00 9.23 11.62
N GLN A 39 9.90 9.19 12.59
CA GLN A 39 11.03 10.13 12.70
C GLN A 39 12.03 9.96 11.55
N ALA A 40 12.33 8.72 11.14
CA ALA A 40 13.20 8.46 10.00
C ALA A 40 12.60 9.02 8.70
N LEU A 41 11.30 8.83 8.49
CA LEU A 41 10.57 9.40 7.35
C LEU A 41 10.54 10.93 7.40
N ALA A 42 10.24 11.53 8.57
CA ALA A 42 10.22 12.98 8.75
C ALA A 42 11.59 13.60 8.46
N THR A 43 12.67 12.96 8.91
CA THR A 43 14.03 13.40 8.63
C THR A 43 14.31 13.45 7.14
N GLU A 44 13.88 12.42 6.40
CA GLU A 44 14.08 12.36 4.95
C GLU A 44 13.18 13.37 4.20
N VAL A 45 11.92 13.54 4.63
CA VAL A 45 11.02 14.58 4.09
C VAL A 45 11.63 15.97 4.24
N TYR A 46 12.17 16.27 5.44
CA TYR A 46 12.87 17.54 5.68
C TYR A 46 14.12 17.68 4.80
N ARG A 47 14.88 16.59 4.64
CA ARG A 47 16.11 16.58 3.82
C ARG A 47 15.85 16.92 2.35
N VAL A 48 14.72 16.53 1.80
CA VAL A 48 14.34 16.86 0.41
C VAL A 48 13.75 18.27 0.26
N GLY A 49 13.64 19.03 1.37
CA GLY A 49 13.13 20.40 1.35
C GLY A 49 11.62 20.51 1.45
N ALA A 50 10.94 19.44 1.88
CA ALA A 50 9.51 19.43 2.19
C ALA A 50 9.26 19.64 3.69
N GLU A 51 8.05 19.95 4.08
CA GLU A 51 7.67 20.21 5.48
C GLU A 51 6.95 19.00 6.09
N PRO A 52 7.57 18.25 7.03
CA PRO A 52 6.94 17.11 7.67
C PRO A 52 6.10 17.54 8.88
N ALA A 53 4.91 16.97 9.01
CA ALA A 53 4.09 17.00 10.22
C ALA A 53 3.84 15.57 10.70
N ILE A 54 4.05 15.29 11.99
CA ILE A 54 3.78 13.97 12.57
C ILE A 54 2.51 14.05 13.42
N CYS A 55 1.52 13.23 13.10
CA CYS A 55 0.32 13.01 13.91
C CYS A 55 0.34 11.62 14.53
N ILE A 56 0.20 11.57 15.85
CA ILE A 56 0.14 10.33 16.61
C ILE A 56 -1.33 10.01 16.92
N MET A 57 -1.73 8.77 16.71
CA MET A 57 -3.04 8.28 17.11
C MET A 57 -2.94 7.01 17.95
N GLU A 58 -4.00 6.73 18.70
CA GLU A 58 -4.16 5.43 19.34
C GLU A 58 -4.29 4.33 18.27
N PRO A 59 -3.69 3.15 18.49
CA PRO A 59 -3.83 2.01 17.60
C PRO A 59 -5.29 1.66 17.34
N ARG A 60 -5.65 1.43 16.08
CA ARG A 60 -6.98 0.95 15.75
C ARG A 60 -7.16 -0.51 16.17
N LYS A 61 -8.40 -0.91 16.47
CA LYS A 61 -8.72 -2.28 16.93
C LYS A 61 -8.73 -3.27 15.77
N GLN A 62 -9.12 -2.81 14.60
CA GLN A 62 -9.25 -3.63 13.39
C GLN A 62 -8.84 -2.85 12.14
N ASP A 63 -8.58 -3.59 11.05
CA ASP A 63 -8.32 -2.97 9.76
C ASP A 63 -9.56 -2.23 9.26
N SER A 64 -9.36 -1.14 8.53
CA SER A 64 -10.40 -0.27 7.98
C SER A 64 -11.21 0.52 9.02
N GLU A 65 -10.76 0.58 10.26
CA GLU A 65 -11.32 1.49 11.26
C GLU A 65 -10.84 2.92 10.97
N GLU A 66 -11.77 3.87 10.96
CA GLU A 66 -11.48 5.27 10.63
C GLU A 66 -10.46 5.89 11.60
N PRO A 67 -9.50 6.68 11.10
CA PRO A 67 -8.66 7.50 11.97
C PRO A 67 -9.50 8.61 12.64
N PRO A 68 -8.99 9.26 13.71
CA PRO A 68 -9.63 10.43 14.27
C PRO A 68 -9.92 11.49 13.19
N LYS A 69 -11.03 12.20 13.33
CA LYS A 69 -11.46 13.22 12.35
C LYS A 69 -10.43 14.32 12.11
N GLU A 70 -9.64 14.65 13.13
CA GLU A 70 -8.55 15.63 13.04
C GLU A 70 -7.45 15.12 12.09
N ILE A 71 -7.11 13.84 12.19
CA ILE A 71 -6.12 13.21 11.29
C ILE A 71 -6.70 13.08 9.88
N ALA A 72 -7.96 12.68 9.75
CA ALA A 72 -8.64 12.63 8.45
C ALA A 72 -8.63 14.01 7.75
N ALA A 73 -8.90 15.08 8.49
CA ALA A 73 -8.83 16.44 7.98
C ALA A 73 -7.40 16.84 7.57
N ALA A 74 -6.40 16.48 8.37
CA ALA A 74 -5.00 16.72 8.05
C ALA A 74 -4.54 15.95 6.81
N MET A 75 -4.93 14.68 6.66
CA MET A 75 -4.65 13.89 5.45
C MET A 75 -5.21 14.55 4.18
N LYS A 76 -6.42 15.08 4.28
CA LYS A 76 -7.07 15.77 3.16
C LYS A 76 -6.42 17.10 2.81
N ALA A 77 -5.82 17.78 3.78
CA ALA A 77 -5.19 19.10 3.60
C ALA A 77 -3.73 19.01 3.16
N SER A 78 -3.07 17.85 3.27
CA SER A 78 -1.67 17.68 2.91
C SER A 78 -1.48 17.28 1.44
N ASP A 79 -0.31 17.62 0.87
CA ASP A 79 0.07 17.20 -0.49
C ASP A 79 0.32 15.69 -0.56
N ALA A 80 0.86 15.13 0.53
CA ALA A 80 1.06 13.69 0.68
C ALA A 80 0.88 13.24 2.13
N PHE A 81 0.47 11.99 2.33
CA PHE A 81 0.49 11.35 3.64
C PHE A 81 1.21 10.00 3.62
N LEU A 82 1.99 9.75 4.67
CA LEU A 82 2.68 8.50 4.93
C LEU A 82 2.11 7.92 6.23
N SER A 83 1.42 6.79 6.16
CA SER A 83 0.76 6.20 7.33
C SER A 83 1.51 4.96 7.80
N VAL A 84 2.10 5.02 8.99
CA VAL A 84 2.86 3.92 9.62
C VAL A 84 2.08 3.42 10.82
N VAL A 85 1.25 2.42 10.60
CA VAL A 85 0.21 1.97 11.54
C VAL A 85 0.18 0.46 11.73
N GLY A 86 -0.34 0.00 12.87
CA GLY A 86 -0.51 -1.42 13.15
C GLY A 86 -1.71 -2.03 12.43
N LYS A 87 -2.78 -1.27 12.28
CA LYS A 87 -3.99 -1.68 11.53
C LYS A 87 -4.15 -0.81 10.31
N SER A 88 -4.47 -1.44 9.18
CA SER A 88 -4.59 -0.75 7.90
C SER A 88 -5.74 0.25 7.90
N ILE A 89 -5.45 1.48 7.47
CA ILE A 89 -6.47 2.50 7.19
C ILE A 89 -6.78 2.64 5.69
N THR A 90 -6.24 1.76 4.85
CA THR A 90 -6.28 1.84 3.38
C THR A 90 -7.70 2.00 2.83
N HIS A 91 -8.67 1.29 3.39
CA HIS A 91 -10.04 1.27 2.88
C HIS A 91 -11.00 2.19 3.64
N THR A 92 -10.47 3.16 4.40
CA THR A 92 -11.28 4.15 5.14
C THR A 92 -11.82 5.26 4.23
N HIS A 93 -12.84 5.96 4.72
CA HIS A 93 -13.33 7.18 4.05
C HIS A 93 -12.28 8.28 4.09
N ALA A 94 -11.51 8.38 5.18
CA ALA A 94 -10.42 9.36 5.31
C ALA A 94 -9.42 9.27 4.15
N VAL A 95 -8.95 8.06 3.81
CA VAL A 95 -8.05 7.86 2.66
C VAL A 95 -8.74 8.24 1.35
N LYS A 96 -9.98 7.78 1.12
CA LYS A 96 -10.72 8.09 -0.11
C LYS A 96 -10.92 9.59 -0.31
N GLU A 97 -11.27 10.32 0.75
CA GLU A 97 -11.45 11.77 0.69
C GLU A 97 -10.14 12.53 0.47
N ALA A 98 -9.04 12.10 1.12
CA ALA A 98 -7.73 12.68 0.91
C ALA A 98 -7.28 12.52 -0.56
N ILE A 99 -7.42 11.32 -1.12
CA ILE A 99 -7.09 11.04 -2.52
C ILE A 99 -7.98 11.85 -3.48
N ALA A 100 -9.28 11.93 -3.21
CA ALA A 100 -10.20 12.72 -4.01
C ALA A 100 -9.90 14.23 -3.95
N ALA A 101 -9.29 14.72 -2.87
CA ALA A 101 -8.82 16.09 -2.72
C ALA A 101 -7.48 16.36 -3.44
N GLY A 102 -6.83 15.34 -4.00
CA GLY A 102 -5.57 15.46 -4.73
C GLY A 102 -4.33 15.05 -3.94
N SER A 103 -4.46 14.76 -2.64
CA SER A 103 -3.36 14.21 -1.84
C SER A 103 -2.92 12.85 -2.40
N ARG A 104 -1.67 12.44 -2.18
CA ARG A 104 -1.21 11.08 -2.45
C ARG A 104 -0.80 10.37 -1.18
N GLY A 105 -1.04 9.06 -1.11
CA GLY A 105 -0.87 8.32 0.13
C GLY A 105 -0.07 7.03 0.01
N LEU A 106 0.80 6.79 1.00
CA LEU A 106 1.42 5.49 1.22
C LEU A 106 1.03 4.96 2.60
N VAL A 107 0.51 3.74 2.62
CA VAL A 107 0.13 3.05 3.86
C VAL A 107 1.11 1.91 4.12
N LEU A 108 1.86 2.03 5.23
CA LEU A 108 2.85 1.08 5.71
C LEU A 108 2.25 0.31 6.89
N THR A 109 1.37 -0.66 6.60
CA THR A 109 0.70 -1.45 7.63
C THR A 109 1.64 -2.51 8.20
N HIS A 110 1.65 -2.69 9.52
CA HIS A 110 2.54 -3.62 10.24
C HIS A 110 4.02 -3.41 9.96
N PHE A 111 4.41 -2.27 9.41
CA PHE A 111 5.79 -1.99 9.04
C PHE A 111 6.67 -1.93 10.29
N THR A 112 7.80 -2.62 10.25
CA THR A 112 8.78 -2.67 11.34
C THR A 112 10.06 -1.94 10.94
N GLU A 113 10.92 -1.66 11.92
CA GLU A 113 12.24 -1.09 11.66
C GLU A 113 13.08 -1.99 10.76
N GLU A 114 13.01 -3.31 10.97
CA GLU A 114 13.69 -4.29 10.11
C GLU A 114 13.19 -4.22 8.66
N MET A 115 11.87 -4.10 8.44
CA MET A 115 11.30 -3.92 7.11
C MET A 115 11.70 -2.60 6.46
N MET A 116 12.02 -1.56 7.25
CA MET A 116 12.57 -0.30 6.73
C MET A 116 14.05 -0.45 6.31
N MET A 117 14.75 -1.42 6.87
CA MET A 117 16.17 -1.66 6.58
C MET A 117 16.37 -2.67 5.45
N HIS A 118 15.54 -3.72 5.38
CA HIS A 118 15.76 -4.88 4.52
C HIS A 118 14.46 -5.46 3.95
N GLY A 119 14.60 -6.34 2.95
CA GLY A 119 13.52 -7.13 2.38
C GLY A 119 12.73 -6.37 1.31
N GLY A 120 11.41 -6.33 1.43
CA GLY A 120 10.55 -5.74 0.40
C GLY A 120 10.85 -4.30 0.03
N ILE A 121 11.43 -3.52 0.97
CA ILE A 121 11.85 -2.13 0.70
C ILE A 121 13.01 -2.05 -0.31
N GLU A 122 13.81 -3.09 -0.45
CA GLU A 122 14.95 -3.13 -1.37
C GLU A 122 14.54 -3.42 -2.83
N GLY A 123 13.27 -3.79 -3.07
CA GLY A 123 12.73 -4.16 -4.39
C GLY A 123 12.89 -3.07 -5.46
N ASP A 124 12.98 -3.48 -6.72
CA ASP A 124 12.93 -2.57 -7.87
C ASP A 124 11.46 -2.22 -8.20
N PHE A 125 10.98 -1.10 -7.65
CA PHE A 125 9.59 -0.67 -7.83
C PHE A 125 9.30 -0.15 -9.24
N GLU A 126 10.29 0.30 -9.99
CA GLU A 126 10.11 0.63 -11.41
C GLU A 126 9.89 -0.62 -12.26
N GLN A 127 10.61 -1.71 -11.97
CA GLN A 127 10.33 -2.99 -12.60
C GLN A 127 8.96 -3.52 -12.17
N ALA A 128 8.62 -3.45 -10.89
CA ALA A 128 7.30 -3.85 -10.37
C ALA A 128 6.17 -3.08 -11.08
N LYS A 129 6.32 -1.76 -11.27
CA LYS A 129 5.37 -0.93 -12.02
C LYS A 129 5.16 -1.46 -13.43
N ARG A 130 6.23 -1.77 -14.16
CA ARG A 130 6.14 -2.30 -15.53
C ARG A 130 5.37 -3.63 -15.56
N VAL A 131 5.74 -4.56 -14.68
CA VAL A 131 5.12 -5.89 -14.59
C VAL A 131 3.64 -5.79 -14.19
N CYS A 132 3.33 -5.09 -13.09
CA CYS A 132 1.96 -4.94 -12.62
C CYS A 132 1.07 -4.22 -13.65
N THR A 133 1.62 -3.23 -14.36
CA THR A 133 0.90 -2.53 -15.42
C THR A 133 0.54 -3.47 -16.57
N ALA A 134 1.53 -4.20 -17.09
CA ALA A 134 1.30 -5.14 -18.19
C ALA A 134 0.28 -6.24 -17.81
N MET A 135 0.39 -6.78 -16.59
CA MET A 135 -0.55 -7.78 -16.08
C MET A 135 -1.97 -7.21 -15.91
N ALA A 136 -2.12 -6.05 -15.30
CA ALA A 136 -3.43 -5.43 -15.10
C ALA A 136 -4.11 -5.08 -16.42
N GLU A 137 -3.35 -4.57 -17.38
CA GLU A 137 -3.85 -4.28 -18.74
C GLU A 137 -4.24 -5.55 -19.50
N GLY A 138 -3.43 -6.62 -19.39
CA GLY A 138 -3.76 -7.91 -20.00
C GLY A 138 -5.00 -8.59 -19.43
N MET A 139 -5.28 -8.37 -18.13
CA MET A 139 -6.46 -8.91 -17.45
C MET A 139 -7.71 -8.04 -17.65
N ALA A 140 -7.56 -6.74 -17.91
CA ALA A 140 -8.68 -5.81 -18.02
C ALA A 140 -9.61 -6.18 -19.16
N GLY A 141 -10.89 -6.43 -18.86
CA GLY A 141 -11.92 -6.74 -19.84
C GLY A 141 -11.77 -8.09 -20.54
N ALA A 142 -10.84 -8.94 -20.12
CA ALA A 142 -10.61 -10.25 -20.74
C ALA A 142 -11.87 -11.12 -20.72
N GLU A 143 -12.24 -11.69 -21.84
CA GLU A 143 -13.40 -12.58 -21.92
C GLU A 143 -13.15 -13.90 -21.19
N LYS A 144 -11.90 -14.38 -21.23
CA LYS A 144 -11.46 -15.59 -20.53
C LYS A 144 -10.09 -15.38 -19.92
N ILE A 145 -9.97 -15.68 -18.64
CA ILE A 145 -8.72 -15.78 -17.88
C ILE A 145 -8.59 -17.24 -17.44
N VAL A 146 -7.40 -17.81 -17.62
CA VAL A 146 -7.06 -19.15 -17.16
C VAL A 146 -5.86 -19.02 -16.22
N LEU A 147 -6.04 -19.47 -14.98
CA LEU A 147 -4.98 -19.53 -13.98
C LEU A 147 -4.59 -20.99 -13.74
N THR A 148 -3.33 -21.30 -13.90
CA THR A 148 -2.79 -22.65 -13.65
C THR A 148 -1.56 -22.60 -12.74
N SER A 149 -1.34 -23.66 -11.96
CA SER A 149 -0.10 -23.85 -11.21
C SER A 149 0.36 -25.32 -11.26
N PRO A 150 1.66 -25.58 -11.05
CA PRO A 150 2.17 -26.96 -10.94
C PRO A 150 1.50 -27.80 -9.85
N GLY A 151 1.00 -27.15 -8.77
CA GLY A 151 0.28 -27.80 -7.68
C GLY A 151 -1.11 -28.29 -8.03
N GLY A 152 -1.59 -28.04 -9.26
CA GLY A 152 -2.89 -28.52 -9.73
C GLY A 152 -3.99 -27.45 -9.77
N THR A 153 -3.69 -26.19 -9.49
CA THR A 153 -4.65 -25.12 -9.74
C THR A 153 -5.02 -25.08 -11.24
N HIS A 154 -6.31 -25.09 -11.52
CA HIS A 154 -6.86 -24.80 -12.83
C HIS A 154 -8.18 -24.05 -12.64
N LEU A 155 -8.14 -22.74 -12.79
CA LEU A 155 -9.29 -21.85 -12.61
C LEU A 155 -9.52 -21.07 -13.91
N GLU A 156 -10.74 -21.06 -14.37
CA GLU A 156 -11.18 -20.24 -15.50
C GLU A 156 -12.25 -19.25 -15.03
N TYR A 157 -12.18 -18.02 -15.52
CA TYR A 157 -13.21 -17.00 -15.26
C TYR A 157 -13.19 -15.89 -16.33
N SER A 158 -14.25 -15.11 -16.38
CA SER A 158 -14.34 -13.91 -17.21
C SER A 158 -14.11 -12.64 -16.39
N ALA A 159 -13.37 -11.71 -16.94
CA ALA A 159 -13.22 -10.34 -16.44
C ALA A 159 -13.89 -9.31 -17.37
N LYS A 160 -14.83 -9.74 -18.22
CA LYS A 160 -15.52 -8.88 -19.18
C LYS A 160 -16.14 -7.66 -18.49
N GLY A 161 -15.80 -6.46 -18.96
CA GLY A 161 -16.25 -5.20 -18.36
C GLY A 161 -15.61 -4.84 -17.03
N ARG A 162 -14.64 -5.62 -16.53
CA ARG A 162 -13.89 -5.33 -15.30
C ARG A 162 -12.61 -4.55 -15.59
N ARG A 163 -12.21 -3.73 -14.63
CA ARG A 163 -10.96 -3.00 -14.69
C ARG A 163 -9.86 -3.81 -14.00
N GLY A 164 -8.70 -3.89 -14.62
CA GLY A 164 -7.50 -4.38 -13.94
C GLY A 164 -6.98 -3.33 -12.94
N ASN A 165 -6.64 -3.76 -11.74
CA ASN A 165 -6.03 -2.94 -10.70
C ASN A 165 -4.56 -3.30 -10.52
N LYS A 166 -3.78 -2.34 -10.06
CA LYS A 166 -2.34 -2.51 -9.83
C LYS A 166 -1.85 -1.68 -8.66
N LEU A 167 -0.99 -2.28 -7.84
CA LEU A 167 -0.23 -1.63 -6.78
C LEU A 167 1.25 -1.98 -6.97
N TYR A 168 2.12 -1.00 -6.89
CA TYR A 168 3.56 -1.17 -7.11
C TYR A 168 4.38 -0.24 -6.23
N CYS A 169 3.91 0.06 -5.03
CA CYS A 169 4.57 0.88 -4.01
C CYS A 169 4.79 2.36 -4.37
N MET A 170 4.50 2.80 -5.58
CA MET A 170 4.71 4.18 -6.03
C MET A 170 3.38 4.88 -6.26
N VAL A 171 3.33 6.17 -5.98
CA VAL A 171 2.10 6.98 -6.10
C VAL A 171 2.36 8.29 -6.80
N GLU A 172 1.33 8.76 -7.51
CA GLU A 172 1.21 10.10 -8.07
C GLU A 172 0.08 10.86 -7.34
N PRO A 173 -0.04 12.19 -7.49
CA PRO A 173 -1.15 12.96 -6.93
C PRO A 173 -2.52 12.31 -7.23
N GLY A 174 -3.38 12.23 -6.21
CA GLY A 174 -4.67 11.56 -6.33
C GLY A 174 -4.60 10.03 -6.35
N GLN A 175 -3.48 9.44 -5.94
CA GLN A 175 -3.31 7.99 -5.85
C GLN A 175 -2.88 7.56 -4.45
N PHE A 176 -3.18 6.32 -4.12
CA PHE A 176 -2.60 5.67 -2.94
C PHE A 176 -2.00 4.30 -3.30
N SER A 177 -1.07 3.85 -2.48
CA SER A 177 -0.53 2.49 -2.52
C SER A 177 -0.21 2.02 -1.11
N THR A 178 0.05 0.75 -0.99
CA THR A 178 0.58 0.14 0.22
C THR A 178 2.03 -0.27 0.01
N LEU A 179 2.80 -0.37 1.09
CA LEU A 179 4.22 -0.72 1.03
C LEU A 179 4.51 -1.86 2.03
N PRO A 180 5.23 -2.91 1.66
CA PRO A 180 5.68 -3.25 0.33
C PRO A 180 4.63 -4.12 -0.40
N THR A 181 3.95 -3.58 -1.38
CA THR A 181 2.93 -4.33 -2.13
C THR A 181 3.19 -4.26 -3.63
N VAL A 182 3.38 -5.43 -4.23
CA VAL A 182 3.47 -5.61 -5.68
C VAL A 182 2.32 -6.52 -6.09
N GLU A 183 1.30 -5.95 -6.73
CA GLU A 183 0.04 -6.62 -7.00
C GLU A 183 -0.56 -6.18 -8.32
N ALA A 184 -1.09 -7.14 -9.07
CA ALA A 184 -2.01 -6.91 -10.18
C ALA A 184 -3.21 -7.82 -9.98
N ASN A 185 -4.41 -7.27 -10.02
CA ASN A 185 -5.63 -8.04 -9.83
C ASN A 185 -6.77 -7.59 -10.75
N VAL A 186 -7.75 -8.47 -10.91
CA VAL A 186 -9.04 -8.20 -11.54
C VAL A 186 -10.12 -9.01 -10.85
N SER A 187 -11.27 -8.42 -10.59
CA SER A 187 -12.41 -9.14 -10.03
C SER A 187 -13.06 -9.99 -11.13
N PRO A 188 -13.33 -11.29 -10.89
CA PRO A 188 -14.11 -12.09 -11.82
C PRO A 188 -15.53 -11.53 -12.00
N LEU A 189 -16.12 -11.75 -13.15
CA LEU A 189 -17.56 -11.56 -13.35
C LEU A 189 -18.29 -12.65 -12.56
N GLU A 190 -19.28 -12.24 -11.77
CA GLU A 190 -20.01 -13.14 -10.88
C GLU A 190 -20.59 -14.33 -11.65
N GLY A 191 -20.45 -15.54 -11.08
CA GLY A 191 -20.95 -16.78 -11.65
C GLY A 191 -20.13 -17.35 -12.82
N THR A 192 -19.02 -16.72 -13.20
CA THR A 192 -18.18 -17.21 -14.32
C THR A 192 -16.97 -18.03 -13.88
N ALA A 193 -16.60 -17.95 -12.59
CA ALA A 193 -15.46 -18.69 -12.07
C ALA A 193 -15.79 -20.19 -11.98
N ASN A 194 -14.95 -21.03 -12.57
CA ASN A 194 -15.08 -22.48 -12.56
C ASN A 194 -13.71 -23.14 -12.53
N GLY A 195 -13.55 -24.16 -11.70
CA GLY A 195 -12.31 -24.89 -11.59
C GLY A 195 -11.89 -25.19 -10.15
N VAL A 196 -10.59 -25.39 -9.97
CA VAL A 196 -9.98 -25.79 -8.69
C VAL A 196 -8.84 -24.83 -8.39
N ILE A 197 -8.76 -24.38 -7.13
CA ILE A 197 -7.61 -23.68 -6.59
C ILE A 197 -6.96 -24.60 -5.57
N VAL A 198 -5.67 -24.90 -5.76
CA VAL A 198 -4.85 -25.65 -4.81
C VAL A 198 -4.03 -24.63 -4.00
N ALA A 199 -4.34 -24.52 -2.72
CA ALA A 199 -3.59 -23.70 -1.78
C ALA A 199 -2.49 -24.53 -1.15
N ASP A 200 -1.30 -24.51 -1.75
CA ASP A 200 -0.11 -25.26 -1.32
C ASP A 200 0.91 -24.42 -0.56
N GLY A 201 0.57 -23.17 -0.29
CA GLY A 201 1.34 -22.22 0.50
C GLY A 201 0.77 -21.97 1.89
N LYS A 202 1.22 -20.89 2.53
CA LYS A 202 0.64 -20.45 3.81
C LYS A 202 -0.73 -19.83 3.57
N THR A 203 -1.74 -20.41 4.19
CA THR A 203 -3.11 -19.86 4.20
C THR A 203 -3.37 -19.17 5.53
N LEU A 204 -3.87 -17.94 5.49
CA LEU A 204 -4.33 -17.26 6.71
C LEU A 204 -5.61 -17.94 7.18
N MET A 205 -5.64 -18.27 8.47
CA MET A 205 -6.79 -18.89 9.12
C MET A 205 -7.46 -17.87 10.02
N LYS A 206 -8.77 -17.72 9.92
CA LYS A 206 -9.59 -17.00 10.88
C LYS A 206 -10.60 -17.98 11.46
N ASP A 207 -10.59 -18.12 12.78
CA ASP A 207 -11.47 -19.07 13.51
C ASP A 207 -11.43 -20.51 12.97
N GLY A 208 -10.23 -20.95 12.52
CA GLY A 208 -10.02 -22.27 11.92
C GLY A 208 -10.51 -22.42 10.48
N VAL A 209 -10.99 -21.34 9.85
CA VAL A 209 -11.44 -21.33 8.46
C VAL A 209 -10.40 -20.65 7.58
N PRO A 210 -9.96 -21.29 6.46
CA PRO A 210 -9.09 -20.63 5.49
C PRO A 210 -9.73 -19.35 4.95
N GLN A 211 -8.97 -18.26 4.96
CA GLN A 211 -9.38 -17.02 4.30
C GLN A 211 -8.75 -17.00 2.90
N VAL A 212 -9.56 -17.13 1.90
CA VAL A 212 -9.19 -17.11 0.48
C VAL A 212 -9.54 -15.74 -0.09
#